data_0aa957642a0fb352c2cef72b5453b93e
#
_entry.id   0aa957642a0fb352c2cef72b5453b93e
#
_cell.length_a   1.000
_cell.length_b   1.000
_cell.length_c   1.000
_cell.angle_alpha   90.00
_cell.angle_beta   90.00
_cell.angle_gamma   90.00
#
_symmetry.space_group_name_H-M   'P 1'
#
loop_
_entity.id
_entity.type
_entity.pdbx_description
1 polymer ?
#
loop_
_entity_poly.entity_id
_entity_poly.type
_entity_poly.pdbx_seq_one_letter_code
_entity_poly.pdbx_strand_id
1 'polypeptide(L)'
;LAAWGLQYDQHYTDSGGIDPNATRTIINTIAYAEYGISNKFDVIAYVPFFASTSQNNQVSGTTGELITPGESFNSFGDVELGLRYGLYKKGAWAADVKLTLGLPTGDDSGGSDGSFQNGDGEFNQYISSSLGYSKSFTNTNLYLKSYLGFNNRSQGFSDEFRTGLEVGLNVLNNKLWLISRLNILRSFKNGSLNATTSNGSIFANDIQFDSFGFEASYYLTKKLGISLAVDSAFSGEVVAAAPSFTAGLFLDIK
;
A
#
# COMPACT_ATOMS: atom_id res chain seq x y z
N LEU A 1 -12.48 -6.26 4.84
CA LEU A 1 -11.55 -6.28 5.97
C LEU A 1 -10.30 -7.05 5.57
N ALA A 2 -9.14 -6.51 5.89
CA ALA A 2 -7.87 -7.16 5.59
C ALA A 2 -6.87 -6.99 6.74
N ALA A 3 -5.97 -7.95 6.88
CA ALA A 3 -4.74 -7.83 7.63
C ALA A 3 -3.58 -7.78 6.65
N TRP A 4 -2.76 -6.76 6.75
CA TRP A 4 -1.51 -6.57 6.01
C TRP A 4 -0.34 -6.65 6.96
N GLY A 5 0.74 -7.29 6.54
CA GLY A 5 1.95 -7.42 7.36
C GLY A 5 3.22 -7.36 6.52
N LEU A 6 4.24 -6.71 7.07
CA LEU A 6 5.58 -6.60 6.54
C LEU A 6 6.57 -6.86 7.67
N GLN A 7 7.45 -7.84 7.51
CA GLN A 7 8.61 -8.03 8.37
C GLN A 7 9.87 -7.89 7.54
N TYR A 8 10.81 -7.07 8.00
CA TYR A 8 12.05 -6.80 7.29
C TYR A 8 13.22 -6.62 8.25
N ASP A 9 14.39 -7.02 7.79
CA ASP A 9 15.70 -6.85 8.42
C ASP A 9 16.72 -6.21 7.46
N GLN A 10 16.24 -5.75 6.31
CA GLN A 10 17.01 -5.04 5.29
C GLN A 10 16.17 -3.93 4.65
N HIS A 11 16.84 -2.89 4.17
CA HIS A 11 16.20 -1.81 3.43
C HIS A 11 17.05 -1.37 2.23
N TYR A 12 16.39 -0.76 1.25
CA TYR A 12 17.08 -0.01 0.20
C TYR A 12 17.52 1.34 0.75
N THR A 13 18.81 1.65 0.60
CA THR A 13 19.38 2.95 0.96
C THR A 13 18.88 4.05 0.02
N ASP A 14 19.28 5.30 0.27
CA ASP A 14 19.01 6.46 -0.61
C ASP A 14 19.67 6.37 -1.99
N SER A 15 20.65 5.49 -2.14
CA SER A 15 21.36 5.21 -3.40
C SER A 15 20.96 3.87 -4.05
N GLY A 16 19.95 3.19 -3.50
CA GLY A 16 19.43 1.92 -4.03
C GLY A 16 20.25 0.68 -3.64
N GLY A 17 21.27 0.81 -2.81
CA GLY A 17 21.98 -0.32 -2.19
C GLY A 17 21.09 -0.97 -1.12
N ILE A 18 21.43 -2.19 -0.67
CA ILE A 18 20.73 -2.87 0.42
C ILE A 18 21.62 -2.87 1.66
N ASP A 19 21.09 -2.34 2.76
CA ASP A 19 21.73 -2.34 4.08
C ASP A 19 20.91 -3.14 5.09
N PRO A 20 21.57 -3.79 6.07
CA PRO A 20 20.89 -4.51 7.13
C PRO A 20 20.25 -3.56 8.15
N ASN A 21 19.16 -4.03 8.75
CA ASN A 21 18.43 -3.38 9.82
C ASN A 21 18.28 -4.28 11.05
N ALA A 22 17.91 -3.69 12.19
CA ALA A 22 17.18 -4.46 13.19
C ALA A 22 15.88 -5.00 12.59
N THR A 23 15.51 -6.22 12.95
CA THR A 23 14.24 -6.80 12.46
C THR A 23 13.08 -5.97 12.95
N ARG A 24 12.33 -5.40 12.01
CA ARG A 24 11.09 -4.66 12.24
C ARG A 24 9.89 -5.40 11.66
N THR A 25 8.76 -5.28 12.32
CA THR A 25 7.48 -5.83 11.84
C THR A 25 6.43 -4.74 11.90
N ILE A 26 5.70 -4.58 10.79
CA ILE A 26 4.56 -3.67 10.68
C ILE A 26 3.33 -4.51 10.36
N ILE A 27 2.25 -4.32 11.11
CA ILE A 27 0.96 -4.99 10.91
C ILE A 27 -0.15 -3.94 10.90
N ASN A 28 -1.00 -4.00 9.87
CA ASN A 28 -2.19 -3.16 9.78
C ASN A 28 -3.43 -4.02 9.63
N THR A 29 -4.48 -3.72 10.38
CA THR A 29 -5.83 -4.25 10.14
C THR A 29 -6.70 -3.14 9.53
N ILE A 30 -7.25 -3.42 8.36
CA ILE A 30 -7.78 -2.41 7.46
C ILE A 30 -9.25 -2.70 7.16
N ALA A 31 -10.09 -1.67 7.27
CA ALA A 31 -11.40 -1.65 6.65
C ALA A 31 -11.31 -0.84 5.34
N TYR A 32 -11.65 -1.48 4.22
CA TYR A 32 -11.79 -0.83 2.92
C TYR A 32 -13.24 -0.88 2.48
N ALA A 33 -13.76 0.23 2.00
CA ALA A 33 -15.11 0.33 1.45
C ALA A 33 -15.10 1.18 0.16
N GLU A 34 -15.88 0.74 -0.82
CA GLU A 34 -16.16 1.50 -2.03
C GLU A 34 -17.67 1.48 -2.26
N TYR A 35 -18.27 2.65 -2.47
CA TYR A 35 -19.71 2.78 -2.66
C TYR A 35 -20.03 3.73 -3.81
N GLY A 36 -20.80 3.23 -4.78
CA GLY A 36 -21.31 4.02 -5.90
C GLY A 36 -22.49 4.89 -5.47
N ILE A 37 -22.30 6.20 -5.39
CA ILE A 37 -23.37 7.17 -5.08
C ILE A 37 -24.17 7.55 -6.32
N SER A 38 -23.63 7.34 -7.50
CA SER A 38 -24.32 7.52 -8.78
C SER A 38 -23.67 6.67 -9.89
N ASN A 39 -24.21 6.76 -11.11
CA ASN A 39 -23.63 6.07 -12.29
C ASN A 39 -22.22 6.58 -12.66
N LYS A 40 -21.75 7.67 -12.06
CA LYS A 40 -20.46 8.29 -12.36
C LYS A 40 -19.58 8.54 -11.15
N PHE A 41 -20.13 8.53 -9.94
CA PHE A 41 -19.41 8.87 -8.73
C PHE A 41 -19.38 7.72 -7.74
N ASP A 42 -18.19 7.39 -7.27
CA ASP A 42 -17.96 6.46 -6.17
C ASP A 42 -17.21 7.17 -5.05
N VAL A 43 -17.57 6.87 -3.81
CA VAL A 43 -16.78 7.22 -2.63
C VAL A 43 -16.00 6.02 -2.15
N ILE A 44 -14.80 6.26 -1.64
CA ILE A 44 -13.86 5.25 -1.23
C ILE A 44 -13.37 5.62 0.16
N ALA A 45 -13.26 4.64 1.05
CA ALA A 45 -12.67 4.80 2.36
C ALA A 45 -11.68 3.67 2.62
N TYR A 46 -10.49 4.02 3.09
CA TYR A 46 -9.45 3.12 3.58
C TYR A 46 -9.15 3.53 5.02
N VAL A 47 -9.37 2.63 5.96
CA VAL A 47 -9.28 2.91 7.39
C VAL A 47 -8.44 1.82 8.06
N PRO A 48 -7.15 2.05 8.33
CA PRO A 48 -6.33 1.16 9.13
C PRO A 48 -6.65 1.39 10.62
N PHE A 49 -7.70 0.73 11.10
CA PHE A 49 -8.22 0.92 12.45
C PHE A 49 -7.35 0.27 13.56
N PHE A 50 -6.36 -0.50 13.17
CA PHE A 50 -5.29 -0.99 14.04
C PHE A 50 -4.00 -1.03 13.23
N ALA A 51 -2.98 -0.35 13.72
CA ALA A 51 -1.63 -0.34 13.20
C ALA A 51 -0.65 -0.65 14.33
N SER A 52 0.33 -1.48 14.02
CA SER A 52 1.37 -1.90 14.96
C SER A 52 2.72 -1.88 14.28
N THR A 53 3.67 -1.14 14.85
CA THR A 53 5.09 -1.18 14.48
C THR A 53 5.88 -1.73 15.64
N SER A 54 6.71 -2.74 15.39
CA SER A 54 7.54 -3.37 16.42
C SER A 54 8.95 -3.65 15.91
N GLN A 55 9.90 -3.73 16.85
CA GLN A 55 11.29 -4.09 16.62
C GLN A 55 11.68 -5.21 17.58
N ASN A 56 12.41 -6.20 17.09
CA ASN A 56 12.96 -7.27 17.92
C ASN A 56 14.11 -6.78 18.80
N ASN A 57 14.45 -7.55 19.85
CA ASN A 57 15.66 -7.34 20.61
C ASN A 57 16.87 -7.28 19.69
N GLN A 58 17.71 -6.27 19.88
CA GLN A 58 19.03 -6.20 19.25
C GLN A 58 20.04 -6.81 20.21
N VAL A 59 20.75 -7.82 19.75
CA VAL A 59 21.80 -8.51 20.53
C VAL A 59 23.13 -8.41 19.81
N SER A 60 24.21 -8.34 20.57
CA SER A 60 25.57 -8.39 20.04
C SER A 60 25.80 -9.70 19.30
N GLY A 61 26.18 -9.65 18.03
CA GLY A 61 26.55 -10.84 17.26
C GLY A 61 27.80 -11.57 17.77
N THR A 62 28.60 -10.91 18.62
CA THR A 62 29.85 -11.47 19.17
C THR A 62 29.64 -12.02 20.57
N THR A 63 28.94 -11.29 21.46
CA THR A 63 28.79 -11.65 22.86
C THR A 63 27.43 -12.23 23.21
N GLY A 64 26.40 -12.02 22.36
CA GLY A 64 25.02 -12.37 22.66
C GLY A 64 24.34 -11.45 23.68
N GLU A 65 25.02 -10.41 24.14
CA GLU A 65 24.46 -9.45 25.10
C GLU A 65 23.40 -8.58 24.47
N LEU A 66 22.36 -8.23 25.24
CA LEU A 66 21.29 -7.33 24.82
C LEU A 66 21.85 -5.91 24.66
N ILE A 67 21.76 -5.36 23.44
CA ILE A 67 22.16 -3.97 23.13
C ILE A 67 20.94 -3.05 23.31
N THR A 68 19.80 -3.42 22.67
CA THR A 68 18.56 -2.65 22.75
C THR A 68 17.40 -3.62 22.92
N PRO A 69 16.54 -3.44 23.94
CA PRO A 69 15.36 -4.27 24.09
C PRO A 69 14.37 -4.04 22.95
N GLY A 70 13.67 -5.09 22.58
CA GLY A 70 12.57 -5.00 21.60
C GLY A 70 11.42 -4.18 22.19
N GLU A 71 10.72 -3.50 21.30
CA GLU A 71 9.60 -2.63 21.64
C GLU A 71 8.50 -2.75 20.59
N SER A 72 7.25 -2.43 20.96
CA SER A 72 6.12 -2.35 20.05
C SER A 72 5.28 -1.11 20.35
N PHE A 73 4.76 -0.50 19.30
CA PHE A 73 3.88 0.65 19.35
C PHE A 73 2.62 0.37 18.53
N ASN A 74 1.46 0.63 19.13
CA ASN A 74 0.16 0.35 18.52
C ASN A 74 -0.71 1.60 18.55
N SER A 75 -1.35 1.90 17.43
CA SER A 75 -2.28 3.02 17.30
C SER A 75 -3.24 2.82 16.13
N PHE A 76 -3.96 3.86 15.76
CA PHE A 76 -4.60 3.98 14.45
C PHE A 76 -3.54 4.25 13.37
N GLY A 77 -3.86 3.93 12.10
CA GLY A 77 -3.08 4.40 10.96
C GLY A 77 -3.72 5.60 10.26
N ASP A 78 -3.10 6.07 9.18
CA ASP A 78 -3.62 7.18 8.40
C ASP A 78 -4.83 6.75 7.56
N VAL A 79 -5.92 7.50 7.68
CA VAL A 79 -7.17 7.28 6.97
C VAL A 79 -7.09 7.93 5.59
N GLU A 80 -7.55 7.21 4.56
CA GLU A 80 -7.71 7.78 3.22
C GLU A 80 -9.19 7.84 2.82
N LEU A 81 -9.60 8.99 2.27
CA LEU A 81 -10.91 9.20 1.70
C LEU A 81 -10.80 9.58 0.23
N GLY A 82 -11.50 8.83 -0.62
CA GLY A 82 -11.44 9.00 -2.07
C GLY A 82 -12.79 9.36 -2.69
N LEU A 83 -12.73 10.17 -3.74
CA LEU A 83 -13.83 10.40 -4.67
C LEU A 83 -13.38 10.05 -6.08
N ARG A 84 -14.06 9.09 -6.72
CA ARG A 84 -13.79 8.69 -8.10
C ARG A 84 -14.90 9.18 -9.01
N TYR A 85 -14.53 9.74 -10.16
CA TYR A 85 -15.44 10.16 -11.21
C TYR A 85 -15.17 9.38 -12.51
N GLY A 86 -16.18 8.67 -13.00
CA GLY A 86 -16.14 7.96 -14.26
C GLY A 86 -16.21 8.93 -15.44
N LEU A 87 -15.10 9.07 -16.15
CA LEU A 87 -14.96 9.95 -17.31
C LEU A 87 -15.55 9.35 -18.58
N TYR A 88 -15.32 8.04 -18.79
CA TYR A 88 -15.65 7.36 -20.03
C TYR A 88 -15.96 5.89 -19.76
N LYS A 89 -16.99 5.38 -20.44
CA LYS A 89 -17.32 3.95 -20.46
C LYS A 89 -18.00 3.62 -21.79
N LYS A 90 -17.29 2.86 -22.64
CA LYS A 90 -17.84 2.39 -23.92
C LYS A 90 -17.24 1.05 -24.32
N GLY A 91 -18.10 0.06 -24.53
CA GLY A 91 -17.68 -1.30 -24.87
C GLY A 91 -16.82 -1.90 -23.76
N ALA A 92 -15.61 -2.31 -24.11
CA ALA A 92 -14.64 -2.91 -23.19
C ALA A 92 -13.81 -1.90 -22.40
N TRP A 93 -13.89 -0.62 -22.73
CA TRP A 93 -13.04 0.44 -22.17
C TRP A 93 -13.77 1.26 -21.12
N ALA A 94 -13.04 1.59 -20.06
CA ALA A 94 -13.46 2.54 -19.04
C ALA A 94 -12.28 3.43 -18.63
N ALA A 95 -12.56 4.69 -18.29
CA ALA A 95 -11.57 5.60 -17.75
C ALA A 95 -12.18 6.42 -16.62
N ASP A 96 -11.38 6.74 -15.62
CA ASP A 96 -11.78 7.52 -14.46
C ASP A 96 -10.68 8.49 -14.02
N VAL A 97 -11.08 9.43 -13.17
CA VAL A 97 -10.20 10.26 -12.35
C VAL A 97 -10.60 10.07 -10.89
N LYS A 98 -9.62 10.02 -10.00
CA LYS A 98 -9.83 9.85 -8.57
C LYS A 98 -9.01 10.89 -7.81
N LEU A 99 -9.64 11.56 -6.84
CA LEU A 99 -8.98 12.32 -5.79
C LEU A 99 -9.01 11.50 -4.51
N THR A 100 -7.87 11.31 -3.87
CA THR A 100 -7.75 10.70 -2.55
C THR A 100 -7.08 11.68 -1.60
N LEU A 101 -7.67 11.87 -0.43
CA LEU A 101 -7.13 12.67 0.66
C LEU A 101 -6.62 11.73 1.74
N GLY A 102 -5.32 11.79 2.04
CA GLY A 102 -4.72 11.13 3.19
C GLY A 102 -4.78 12.04 4.40
N LEU A 103 -5.38 11.54 5.46
CA LEU A 103 -5.61 12.27 6.71
C LEU A 103 -4.62 11.77 7.76
N PRO A 104 -3.87 12.66 8.43
CA PRO A 104 -2.89 12.31 9.45
C PRO A 104 -3.59 11.88 10.75
N THR A 105 -4.18 10.70 10.75
CA THR A 105 -4.88 10.12 11.90
C THR A 105 -4.04 9.09 12.65
N GLY A 106 -2.96 8.63 12.04
CA GLY A 106 -1.95 7.78 12.65
C GLY A 106 -0.94 8.61 13.46
N ASP A 107 -0.17 7.91 14.28
CA ASP A 107 0.91 8.54 15.05
C ASP A 107 2.21 8.50 14.25
N ASP A 108 2.88 9.64 14.11
CA ASP A 108 4.16 9.82 13.42
C ASP A 108 5.38 9.66 14.33
N SER A 109 5.16 9.56 15.64
CA SER A 109 6.24 9.44 16.65
C SER A 109 5.77 8.60 17.84
N GLY A 110 6.22 7.34 17.90
CA GLY A 110 5.91 6.41 18.97
C GLY A 110 7.14 5.63 19.41
N GLY A 111 6.96 4.75 20.41
CA GLY A 111 8.06 4.06 21.05
C GLY A 111 8.81 4.94 22.04
N SER A 112 9.85 4.38 22.67
CA SER A 112 10.62 5.07 23.71
C SER A 112 11.48 6.22 23.18
N ASP A 113 11.85 6.16 21.90
CA ASP A 113 12.69 7.15 21.22
C ASP A 113 11.98 7.96 20.14
N GLY A 114 10.66 7.72 19.94
CA GLY A 114 9.87 8.40 18.92
C GLY A 114 10.09 7.89 17.49
N SER A 115 10.80 6.77 17.30
CA SER A 115 11.13 6.26 15.96
C SER A 115 10.07 5.34 15.35
N PHE A 116 9.06 4.94 16.11
CA PHE A 116 8.00 4.07 15.65
C PHE A 116 6.82 4.88 15.12
N GLN A 117 6.46 4.60 13.88
CA GLN A 117 5.42 5.31 13.16
C GLN A 117 4.31 4.33 12.74
N ASN A 118 3.07 4.75 12.89
CA ASN A 118 1.87 4.09 12.35
C ASN A 118 1.12 5.03 11.38
N GLY A 119 1.68 6.20 11.10
CA GLY A 119 1.30 7.21 10.14
C GLY A 119 2.47 8.13 9.84
N ASP A 120 2.35 8.97 8.82
CA ASP A 120 3.40 9.94 8.46
C ASP A 120 3.15 11.36 9.02
N GLY A 121 2.00 11.57 9.67
CA GLY A 121 1.65 12.86 10.28
C GLY A 121 1.32 13.94 9.27
N GLU A 122 1.23 13.63 7.97
CA GLU A 122 1.01 14.60 6.92
C GLU A 122 -0.38 14.52 6.27
N PHE A 123 -0.87 15.64 5.75
CA PHE A 123 -2.03 15.66 4.87
C PHE A 123 -1.57 15.59 3.42
N ASN A 124 -1.97 14.54 2.71
CA ASN A 124 -1.63 14.38 1.30
C ASN A 124 -2.86 14.38 0.38
N GLN A 125 -2.64 14.81 -0.87
CA GLN A 125 -3.67 14.96 -1.90
C GLN A 125 -3.22 14.23 -3.15
N TYR A 126 -3.74 13.03 -3.33
CA TYR A 126 -3.39 12.19 -4.45
C TYR A 126 -4.46 12.27 -5.54
N ILE A 127 -4.12 12.85 -6.68
CA ILE A 127 -4.95 12.82 -7.89
C ILE A 127 -4.42 11.78 -8.86
N SER A 128 -5.31 10.91 -9.35
CA SER A 128 -4.94 9.87 -10.31
C SER A 128 -5.96 9.71 -11.41
N SER A 129 -5.53 9.21 -12.56
CA SER A 129 -6.39 8.79 -13.66
C SER A 129 -6.11 7.33 -13.99
N SER A 130 -7.13 6.58 -14.35
CA SER A 130 -6.98 5.20 -14.78
C SER A 130 -7.67 4.93 -16.11
N LEU A 131 -7.09 3.97 -16.85
CA LEU A 131 -7.66 3.42 -18.08
C LEU A 131 -7.75 1.91 -17.90
N GLY A 132 -8.96 1.38 -18.01
CA GLY A 132 -9.28 -0.03 -17.94
C GLY A 132 -9.79 -0.59 -19.25
N TYR A 133 -9.44 -1.83 -19.52
CA TYR A 133 -9.98 -2.66 -20.59
C TYR A 133 -10.44 -3.98 -20.01
N SER A 134 -11.65 -4.41 -20.32
CA SER A 134 -12.17 -5.71 -19.88
C SER A 134 -12.78 -6.49 -21.03
N LYS A 135 -12.54 -7.81 -21.02
CA LYS A 135 -13.08 -8.71 -22.02
C LYS A 135 -13.55 -10.01 -21.37
N SER A 136 -14.80 -10.35 -21.65
CA SER A 136 -15.40 -11.62 -21.23
C SER A 136 -15.25 -12.66 -22.32
N PHE A 137 -14.89 -13.86 -21.94
CA PHE A 137 -14.88 -15.07 -22.72
C PHE A 137 -15.91 -16.04 -22.13
N THR A 138 -16.12 -17.20 -22.72
CA THR A 138 -17.16 -18.16 -22.29
C THR A 138 -17.05 -18.55 -20.81
N ASN A 139 -15.83 -18.80 -20.30
CA ASN A 139 -15.59 -19.27 -18.91
C ASN A 139 -14.55 -18.44 -18.16
N THR A 140 -14.17 -17.28 -18.69
CA THR A 140 -13.05 -16.50 -18.19
C THR A 140 -13.28 -15.02 -18.47
N ASN A 141 -12.94 -14.16 -17.54
CA ASN A 141 -12.91 -12.73 -17.76
C ASN A 141 -11.48 -12.23 -17.56
N LEU A 142 -11.07 -11.35 -18.46
CA LEU A 142 -9.79 -10.65 -18.40
C LEU A 142 -10.04 -9.17 -18.18
N TYR A 143 -9.28 -8.53 -17.32
CA TYR A 143 -9.13 -7.08 -17.33
C TYR A 143 -7.66 -6.66 -17.33
N LEU A 144 -7.43 -5.50 -17.91
CA LEU A 144 -6.17 -4.76 -17.86
C LEU A 144 -6.50 -3.37 -17.33
N LYS A 145 -5.66 -2.85 -16.45
CA LYS A 145 -5.78 -1.49 -15.92
C LYS A 145 -4.40 -0.85 -15.86
N SER A 146 -4.30 0.37 -16.34
CA SER A 146 -3.16 1.24 -16.09
C SER A 146 -3.61 2.47 -15.31
N TYR A 147 -2.72 3.03 -14.52
CA TYR A 147 -2.98 4.28 -13.83
C TYR A 147 -1.72 5.13 -13.80
N LEU A 148 -1.93 6.42 -13.63
CA LEU A 148 -0.91 7.40 -13.31
C LEU A 148 -1.49 8.41 -12.34
N GLY A 149 -0.66 8.98 -11.48
CA GLY A 149 -1.12 9.97 -10.52
C GLY A 149 0.02 10.76 -9.91
N PHE A 150 -0.37 11.87 -9.31
CA PHE A 150 0.49 12.80 -8.61
C PHE A 150 -0.02 12.95 -7.18
N ASN A 151 0.88 12.84 -6.22
CA ASN A 151 0.60 13.03 -4.80
C ASN A 151 1.30 14.29 -4.31
N ASN A 152 0.51 15.32 -4.01
CA ASN A 152 1.01 16.52 -3.35
C ASN A 152 1.05 16.25 -1.86
N ARG A 153 2.22 16.41 -1.27
CA ARG A 153 2.50 16.11 0.12
C ARG A 153 2.81 17.38 0.92
N SER A 154 2.38 17.42 2.17
CA SER A 154 2.57 18.56 3.06
C SER A 154 3.74 18.39 4.01
N GLN A 155 3.94 19.34 4.94
CA GLN A 155 4.86 19.29 6.09
C GLN A 155 6.32 18.96 5.73
N GLY A 156 6.78 19.33 4.55
CA GLY A 156 8.16 19.13 4.13
C GLY A 156 8.44 17.77 3.48
N PHE A 157 7.42 16.94 3.30
CA PHE A 157 7.54 15.74 2.47
C PHE A 157 7.66 16.10 0.99
N SER A 158 8.37 15.29 0.24
CA SER A 158 8.49 15.41 -1.21
C SER A 158 7.24 14.91 -1.91
N ASP A 159 6.80 15.63 -2.93
CA ASP A 159 5.75 15.16 -3.82
C ASP A 159 6.14 13.87 -4.54
N GLU A 160 5.14 13.13 -5.02
CA GLU A 160 5.36 11.83 -5.63
C GLU A 160 4.60 11.66 -6.93
N PHE A 161 5.22 10.96 -7.87
CA PHE A 161 4.57 10.39 -9.03
C PHE A 161 4.37 8.89 -8.83
N ARG A 162 3.15 8.41 -9.10
CA ARG A 162 2.79 7.00 -9.00
C ARG A 162 2.17 6.52 -10.29
N THR A 163 2.61 5.37 -10.77
CA THR A 163 2.03 4.72 -11.96
C THR A 163 2.08 3.21 -11.81
N GLY A 164 1.30 2.49 -12.61
CA GLY A 164 1.30 1.04 -12.57
C GLY A 164 0.39 0.40 -13.60
N LEU A 165 0.52 -0.92 -13.63
CA LEU A 165 -0.28 -1.83 -14.46
C LEU A 165 -0.88 -2.92 -13.59
N GLU A 166 -2.11 -3.30 -13.88
CA GLU A 166 -2.80 -4.41 -13.23
C GLU A 166 -3.44 -5.30 -14.29
N VAL A 167 -3.26 -6.59 -14.15
CA VAL A 167 -3.87 -7.62 -15.00
C VAL A 167 -4.62 -8.58 -14.10
N GLY A 168 -5.90 -8.76 -14.36
CA GLY A 168 -6.72 -9.73 -13.63
C GLY A 168 -7.36 -10.75 -14.55
N LEU A 169 -7.25 -12.01 -14.18
CA LEU A 169 -7.85 -13.15 -14.87
C LEU A 169 -8.81 -13.85 -13.93
N ASN A 170 -10.09 -13.91 -14.34
CA ASN A 170 -11.11 -14.62 -13.60
C ASN A 170 -11.30 -16.02 -14.17
N VAL A 171 -11.15 -17.03 -13.34
CA VAL A 171 -11.19 -18.44 -13.69
C VAL A 171 -12.17 -19.22 -12.78
N LEU A 172 -12.23 -20.54 -12.91
CA LEU A 172 -13.06 -21.44 -12.12
C LEU A 172 -14.54 -21.02 -12.09
N ASN A 173 -15.12 -20.76 -13.29
CA ASN A 173 -16.49 -20.31 -13.42
C ASN A 173 -16.80 -19.02 -12.64
N ASN A 174 -15.94 -18.05 -12.78
CA ASN A 174 -16.00 -16.73 -12.11
C ASN A 174 -15.84 -16.75 -10.59
N LYS A 175 -15.25 -17.79 -10.01
CA LYS A 175 -15.03 -17.87 -8.58
C LYS A 175 -13.65 -17.40 -8.12
N LEU A 176 -12.65 -17.46 -8.99
CA LEU A 176 -11.27 -17.13 -8.64
C LEU A 176 -10.72 -16.03 -9.55
N TRP A 177 -10.33 -14.92 -8.96
CA TRP A 177 -9.50 -13.92 -9.60
C TRP A 177 -8.04 -14.15 -9.26
N LEU A 178 -7.20 -14.17 -10.29
CA LEU A 178 -5.75 -14.11 -10.21
C LEU A 178 -5.33 -12.74 -10.75
N ILE A 179 -4.67 -11.95 -9.92
CA ILE A 179 -4.35 -10.56 -10.22
C ILE A 179 -2.85 -10.37 -10.07
N SER A 180 -2.22 -9.73 -11.05
CA SER A 180 -0.83 -9.32 -11.00
C SER A 180 -0.73 -7.82 -11.13
N ARG A 181 0.16 -7.19 -10.36
CA ARG A 181 0.38 -5.75 -10.32
C ARG A 181 1.84 -5.41 -10.52
N LEU A 182 2.11 -4.37 -11.26
CA LEU A 182 3.39 -3.68 -11.31
C LEU A 182 3.14 -2.24 -10.84
N ASN A 183 3.82 -1.80 -9.80
CA ASN A 183 3.70 -0.45 -9.29
C ASN A 183 5.06 0.25 -9.30
N ILE A 184 5.04 1.52 -9.65
CA ILE A 184 6.20 2.40 -9.72
C ILE A 184 5.87 3.65 -8.93
N LEU A 185 6.70 3.97 -7.96
CA LEU A 185 6.66 5.21 -7.18
C LEU A 185 7.97 5.95 -7.33
N ARG A 186 7.90 7.25 -7.62
CA ARG A 186 9.05 8.14 -7.72
C ARG A 186 8.82 9.40 -6.92
N SER A 187 9.75 9.72 -6.04
CA SER A 187 9.80 11.01 -5.35
C SER A 187 10.38 12.09 -6.27
N PHE A 188 9.83 13.30 -6.18
CA PHE A 188 10.42 14.47 -6.83
C PHE A 188 11.61 15.05 -6.05
N LYS A 189 11.87 14.55 -4.83
CA LYS A 189 12.94 15.02 -3.95
C LYS A 189 12.93 16.54 -3.74
N ASN A 190 11.73 17.11 -3.70
CA ASN A 190 11.49 18.56 -3.54
C ASN A 190 11.06 18.94 -2.12
N GLY A 191 11.00 17.99 -1.21
CA GLY A 191 10.72 18.22 0.21
C GLY A 191 11.94 18.72 0.99
N SER A 192 11.74 19.00 2.26
CA SER A 192 12.80 19.48 3.18
C SER A 192 13.16 18.47 4.28
N LEU A 193 12.38 17.39 4.42
CA LEU A 193 12.66 16.34 5.42
C LEU A 193 13.79 15.43 4.96
N ASN A 194 14.67 15.08 5.92
CA ASN A 194 15.76 14.15 5.64
C ASN A 194 15.26 12.70 5.70
N ALA A 195 15.48 11.95 4.62
CA ALA A 195 15.07 10.56 4.46
C ALA A 195 16.10 9.53 4.95
N THR A 196 17.36 9.92 5.16
CA THR A 196 18.47 8.98 5.39
C THR A 196 18.41 8.22 6.72
N THR A 197 17.61 8.68 7.67
CA THR A 197 17.44 8.05 8.99
C THR A 197 16.24 7.11 9.09
N SER A 198 15.50 6.92 8.00
CA SER A 198 14.22 6.19 8.03
C SER A 198 14.34 4.68 8.23
N ASN A 199 15.53 4.10 7.97
CA ASN A 199 15.79 2.66 8.11
C ASN A 199 14.71 1.76 7.46
N GLY A 200 14.21 2.15 6.28
CA GLY A 200 13.19 1.39 5.54
C GLY A 200 11.75 1.57 6.04
N SER A 201 11.47 2.61 6.84
CA SER A 201 10.10 2.94 7.22
C SER A 201 9.24 3.20 5.97
N ILE A 202 8.03 2.64 5.94
CA ILE A 202 7.05 2.89 4.88
C ILE A 202 6.45 4.31 4.95
N PHE A 203 6.72 5.05 6.01
CA PHE A 203 6.31 6.43 6.25
C PHE A 203 7.43 7.45 6.01
N ALA A 204 8.55 7.03 5.44
CA ALA A 204 9.69 7.89 5.17
C ALA A 204 9.40 8.93 4.08
N ASN A 205 10.20 9.99 4.07
CA ASN A 205 10.29 10.88 2.91
C ASN A 205 11.15 10.24 1.81
N ASP A 206 10.99 10.70 0.58
CA ASP A 206 11.78 10.30 -0.60
C ASP A 206 11.76 8.81 -0.96
N ILE A 207 10.71 8.10 -0.54
CA ILE A 207 10.52 6.70 -0.93
C ILE A 207 10.39 6.59 -2.46
N GLN A 208 11.13 5.65 -3.04
CA GLN A 208 11.00 5.24 -4.42
C GLN A 208 11.04 3.73 -4.52
N PHE A 209 10.25 3.14 -5.40
CA PHE A 209 10.34 1.69 -5.66
C PHE A 209 9.71 1.29 -7.00
N ASP A 210 10.14 0.13 -7.47
CA ASP A 210 9.44 -0.70 -8.44
C ASP A 210 9.04 -1.99 -7.73
N SER A 211 7.74 -2.29 -7.69
CA SER A 211 7.24 -3.48 -7.01
C SER A 211 6.39 -4.35 -7.93
N PHE A 212 6.39 -5.64 -7.63
CA PHE A 212 5.50 -6.61 -8.24
C PHE A 212 4.63 -7.24 -7.17
N GLY A 213 3.33 -7.34 -7.47
CA GLY A 213 2.35 -7.95 -6.58
C GLY A 213 1.56 -9.06 -7.28
N PHE A 214 1.14 -10.02 -6.49
CA PHE A 214 0.24 -11.09 -6.92
C PHE A 214 -0.86 -11.29 -5.89
N GLU A 215 -2.11 -11.43 -6.35
CA GLU A 215 -3.27 -11.66 -5.51
C GLU A 215 -4.13 -12.81 -6.06
N ALA A 216 -4.66 -13.62 -5.15
CA ALA A 216 -5.70 -14.60 -5.42
C ALA A 216 -6.94 -14.27 -4.58
N SER A 217 -8.05 -13.98 -5.25
CA SER A 217 -9.33 -13.63 -4.60
C SER A 217 -10.40 -14.65 -4.98
N TYR A 218 -10.91 -15.39 -3.98
CA TYR A 218 -11.86 -16.49 -4.18
C TYR A 218 -13.22 -16.20 -3.56
N TYR A 219 -14.29 -16.32 -4.38
CA TYR A 219 -15.67 -16.20 -3.92
C TYR A 219 -16.15 -17.49 -3.26
N LEU A 220 -16.36 -17.45 -1.95
CA LEU A 220 -16.99 -18.53 -1.16
C LEU A 220 -18.49 -18.63 -1.47
N THR A 221 -19.13 -17.49 -1.65
CA THR A 221 -20.53 -17.35 -2.08
C THR A 221 -20.60 -16.39 -3.25
N LYS A 222 -21.79 -16.01 -3.72
CA LYS A 222 -21.97 -14.99 -4.77
C LYS A 222 -21.53 -13.58 -4.32
N LYS A 223 -21.37 -13.35 -3.02
CA LYS A 223 -21.10 -12.03 -2.45
C LYS A 223 -19.89 -12.02 -1.52
N LEU A 224 -19.66 -13.08 -0.78
CA LEU A 224 -18.58 -13.18 0.21
C LEU A 224 -17.38 -13.91 -0.41
N GLY A 225 -16.20 -13.38 -0.21
CA GLY A 225 -14.96 -14.03 -0.62
C GLY A 225 -13.79 -13.75 0.31
N ILE A 226 -12.70 -14.43 0.01
CA ILE A 226 -11.39 -14.29 0.69
C ILE A 226 -10.34 -13.88 -0.33
N SER A 227 -9.33 -13.14 0.12
CA SER A 227 -8.17 -12.78 -0.71
C SER A 227 -6.86 -13.03 0.02
N LEU A 228 -5.85 -13.40 -0.74
CA LEU A 228 -4.46 -13.50 -0.30
C LEU A 228 -3.60 -12.77 -1.32
N ALA A 229 -2.70 -11.91 -0.85
CA ALA A 229 -1.77 -11.21 -1.72
C ALA A 229 -0.36 -11.19 -1.14
N VAL A 230 0.60 -11.06 -2.04
CA VAL A 230 2.00 -10.79 -1.75
C VAL A 230 2.48 -9.68 -2.68
N ASP A 231 3.19 -8.70 -2.12
CA ASP A 231 3.80 -7.60 -2.87
C ASP A 231 5.25 -7.44 -2.41
N SER A 232 6.16 -7.17 -3.33
CA SER A 232 7.58 -6.95 -3.00
C SER A 232 8.21 -5.92 -3.94
N ALA A 233 8.97 -5.00 -3.38
CA ALA A 233 9.86 -4.16 -4.17
C ALA A 233 11.04 -5.02 -4.67
N PHE A 234 11.35 -4.91 -5.97
CA PHE A 234 12.54 -5.51 -6.57
C PHE A 234 13.63 -4.50 -6.87
N SER A 235 13.30 -3.21 -6.74
CA SER A 235 14.24 -2.09 -6.67
C SER A 235 13.62 -0.99 -5.83
N GLY A 236 14.45 -0.15 -5.19
CA GLY A 236 13.93 0.94 -4.39
C GLY A 236 15.00 1.87 -3.84
N GLU A 237 14.54 2.97 -3.25
CA GLU A 237 15.30 3.88 -2.41
C GLU A 237 14.46 4.17 -1.17
N VAL A 238 15.09 4.19 0.02
CA VAL A 238 14.47 4.55 1.30
C VAL A 238 13.23 3.70 1.65
N VAL A 239 13.25 2.41 1.30
CA VAL A 239 12.12 1.50 1.52
C VAL A 239 12.57 0.14 1.99
N ALA A 240 11.75 -0.58 2.75
CA ALA A 240 12.01 -1.95 3.19
C ALA A 240 12.27 -2.89 2.01
N ALA A 241 13.29 -3.74 2.12
CA ALA A 241 13.68 -4.73 1.11
C ALA A 241 13.14 -6.13 1.49
N ALA A 242 11.83 -6.26 1.61
CA ALA A 242 11.16 -7.50 2.00
C ALA A 242 9.76 -7.58 1.38
N PRO A 243 9.20 -8.79 1.21
CA PRO A 243 7.82 -8.95 0.80
C PRO A 243 6.84 -8.61 1.91
N SER A 244 5.72 -8.02 1.54
CA SER A 244 4.54 -7.86 2.39
C SER A 244 3.46 -8.86 2.01
N PHE A 245 2.62 -9.23 2.97
CA PHE A 245 1.53 -10.18 2.79
C PHE A 245 0.21 -9.57 3.23
N THR A 246 -0.84 -9.87 2.49
CA THR A 246 -2.21 -9.46 2.82
C THR A 246 -3.12 -10.68 2.86
N ALA A 247 -3.97 -10.74 3.87
CA ALA A 247 -5.09 -11.68 3.93
C ALA A 247 -6.38 -10.90 4.18
N GLY A 248 -7.43 -11.16 3.40
CA GLY A 248 -8.65 -10.37 3.45
C GLY A 248 -9.93 -11.18 3.34
N LEU A 249 -10.99 -10.57 3.87
CA LEU A 249 -12.38 -10.95 3.62
C LEU A 249 -13.04 -9.81 2.87
N PHE A 250 -13.75 -10.10 1.79
CA PHE A 250 -14.49 -9.10 1.04
C PHE A 250 -15.96 -9.46 0.87
N LEU A 251 -16.81 -8.44 0.83
CA LEU A 251 -18.24 -8.56 0.60
C LEU A 251 -18.63 -7.65 -0.57
N ASP A 252 -19.18 -8.25 -1.63
CA ASP A 252 -19.73 -7.54 -2.78
C ASP A 252 -21.22 -7.31 -2.54
N ILE A 253 -21.59 -6.06 -2.29
CA ILE A 253 -22.98 -5.63 -2.03
C ILE A 253 -23.50 -4.97 -3.31
N LYS A 254 -24.13 -5.78 -4.18
CA LYS A 254 -24.83 -5.28 -5.38
C LYS A 254 -26.31 -5.21 -5.13
#